data_5ff08984d982be22b9b08a96d1916259
#
_entry.id   5ff08984d982be22b9b08a96d1916259
#
_cell.length_a   1.000
_cell.length_b   1.000
_cell.length_c   1.000
_cell.angle_alpha   90.00
_cell.angle_beta   90.00
_cell.angle_gamma   90.00
#
_symmetry.space_group_name_H-M   'P 1'
#
loop_
_entity.id
_entity.type
_entity.pdbx_description
1 polymer ?
#
loop_
_entity_poly.entity_id
_entity_poly.type
_entity_poly.pdbx_seq_one_letter_code
_entity_poly.pdbx_strand_id
1 'polypeptide(L)'
;MKNNAYLGIDIGSISTKGVIIDEQNNILAYEYIMTDANPIKASKELVRRLSTKFNYNKYKIVGVGTTGSARRLIGEMLGANIIKNEITAHAVGTITIHPDVRTILEIGGQDSKIILINNGVITDYAMNTLCAAGTGSFLSSQAKRLGININDFGKIALTSNNPVKIASRCTVFAESDLVHKAQIGYRTEDIVSGLCKAVVNNYLGNVAKGKKVYPKVVFQGGVSKNIGVVKAFKDELKWILL
;
A
#
# COMPACT_ATOMS: atom_id res chain seq x y z
N MET A 1 17.50 12.57 -31.76
CA MET A 1 16.82 11.28 -31.43
C MET A 1 16.05 11.45 -30.13
N LYS A 2 14.92 10.75 -29.93
CA LYS A 2 14.19 10.78 -28.66
C LYS A 2 14.81 9.78 -27.67
N ASN A 3 14.86 10.15 -26.39
CA ASN A 3 15.31 9.27 -25.33
C ASN A 3 14.28 8.14 -25.05
N ASN A 4 14.73 7.01 -24.59
CA ASN A 4 13.86 5.89 -24.22
C ASN A 4 13.13 6.17 -22.90
N ALA A 5 11.90 5.69 -22.82
CA ALA A 5 11.10 5.68 -21.59
C ALA A 5 10.31 4.37 -21.46
N TYR A 6 9.92 4.05 -20.24
CA TYR A 6 9.24 2.80 -19.89
C TYR A 6 7.98 3.12 -19.08
N LEU A 7 6.88 2.47 -19.44
CA LEU A 7 5.60 2.60 -18.75
C LEU A 7 5.37 1.39 -17.84
N GLY A 8 5.17 1.63 -16.55
CA GLY A 8 4.74 0.64 -15.58
C GLY A 8 3.32 0.91 -15.12
N ILE A 9 2.46 -0.11 -15.07
CA ILE A 9 1.08 0.01 -14.58
C ILE A 9 0.80 -1.08 -13.54
N ASP A 10 0.33 -0.65 -12.36
CA ASP A 10 -0.21 -1.51 -11.30
C ASP A 10 -1.74 -1.38 -11.28
N ILE A 11 -2.43 -2.46 -11.61
CA ILE A 11 -3.88 -2.52 -11.67
C ILE A 11 -4.40 -3.35 -10.49
N GLY A 12 -4.62 -2.67 -9.37
CA GLY A 12 -5.19 -3.28 -8.17
C GLY A 12 -6.71 -3.21 -8.14
N SER A 13 -7.32 -3.94 -7.20
CA SER A 13 -8.78 -3.98 -7.01
C SER A 13 -9.37 -2.64 -6.59
N ILE A 14 -8.66 -1.87 -5.78
CA ILE A 14 -9.10 -0.55 -5.27
C ILE A 14 -8.58 0.59 -6.14
N SER A 15 -7.32 0.52 -6.55
CA SER A 15 -6.65 1.63 -7.24
C SER A 15 -5.77 1.14 -8.37
N THR A 16 -5.69 1.95 -9.42
CA THR A 16 -4.81 1.76 -10.58
C THR A 16 -3.78 2.89 -10.61
N LYS A 17 -2.51 2.53 -10.73
CA LYS A 17 -1.39 3.45 -10.73
C LYS A 17 -0.56 3.25 -11.97
N GLY A 18 0.05 4.31 -12.45
CA GLY A 18 0.99 4.24 -13.55
C GLY A 18 2.15 5.20 -13.37
N VAL A 19 3.30 4.78 -13.83
CA VAL A 19 4.53 5.57 -13.82
C VAL A 19 5.25 5.44 -15.16
N ILE A 20 5.80 6.53 -15.64
CA ILE A 20 6.72 6.53 -16.77
C ILE A 20 8.08 6.95 -16.24
N ILE A 21 9.11 6.14 -16.53
CA ILE A 21 10.49 6.37 -16.11
C ILE A 21 11.42 6.43 -17.32
N ASP A 22 12.58 7.06 -17.16
CA ASP A 22 13.68 7.00 -18.14
C ASP A 22 14.65 5.83 -17.84
N GLU A 23 15.72 5.72 -18.62
CA GLU A 23 16.76 4.69 -18.45
C GLU A 23 17.56 4.82 -17.15
N GLN A 24 17.52 5.97 -16.50
CA GLN A 24 18.15 6.25 -15.22
C GLN A 24 17.19 6.11 -14.05
N ASN A 25 15.98 5.58 -14.27
CA ASN A 25 14.90 5.44 -13.30
C ASN A 25 14.33 6.79 -12.77
N ASN A 26 14.56 7.90 -13.45
CA ASN A 26 13.90 9.15 -13.10
C ASN A 26 12.42 9.10 -13.49
N ILE A 27 11.55 9.54 -12.59
CA ILE A 27 10.11 9.59 -12.83
C ILE A 27 9.81 10.77 -13.76
N LEU A 28 9.29 10.48 -14.96
CA LEU A 28 8.89 11.47 -15.95
C LEU A 28 7.42 11.88 -15.82
N ALA A 29 6.56 10.94 -15.46
CA ALA A 29 5.14 11.17 -15.18
C ALA A 29 4.59 10.07 -14.28
N TYR A 30 3.59 10.40 -13.47
CA TYR A 30 2.86 9.38 -12.68
C TYR A 30 1.40 9.78 -12.49
N GLU A 31 0.56 8.78 -12.28
CA GLU A 31 -0.86 8.92 -11.96
C GLU A 31 -1.33 7.86 -10.98
N TYR A 32 -2.30 8.24 -10.17
CA TYR A 32 -3.01 7.37 -9.25
C TYR A 32 -4.50 7.65 -9.34
N ILE A 33 -5.29 6.63 -9.67
CA ILE A 33 -6.76 6.74 -9.76
C ILE A 33 -7.44 5.57 -9.06
N MET A 34 -8.73 5.70 -8.77
CA MET A 34 -9.53 4.57 -8.28
C MET A 34 -9.86 3.61 -9.43
N THR A 35 -9.89 2.32 -9.13
CA THR A 35 -10.24 1.29 -10.12
C THR A 35 -11.75 1.20 -10.33
N ASP A 36 -12.55 1.50 -9.29
CA ASP A 36 -14.02 1.50 -9.31
C ASP A 36 -14.62 0.23 -9.93
N ALA A 37 -14.07 -0.94 -9.54
CA ALA A 37 -14.45 -2.27 -10.03
C ALA A 37 -14.37 -2.44 -11.56
N ASN A 38 -13.79 -1.49 -12.30
CA ASN A 38 -13.64 -1.53 -13.75
C ASN A 38 -12.20 -1.29 -14.19
N PRO A 39 -11.34 -2.31 -14.18
CA PRO A 39 -9.92 -2.18 -14.48
C PRO A 39 -9.65 -1.70 -15.92
N ILE A 40 -10.52 -2.05 -16.89
CA ILE A 40 -10.38 -1.61 -18.27
C ILE A 40 -10.59 -0.09 -18.38
N LYS A 41 -11.69 0.42 -17.81
CA LYS A 41 -11.99 1.86 -17.80
C LYS A 41 -10.91 2.63 -17.06
N ALA A 42 -10.50 2.13 -15.88
CA ALA A 42 -9.46 2.75 -15.07
C ALA A 42 -8.12 2.80 -15.84
N SER A 43 -7.70 1.72 -16.50
CA SER A 43 -6.45 1.70 -17.25
C SER A 43 -6.47 2.65 -18.47
N LYS A 44 -7.60 2.74 -19.19
CA LYS A 44 -7.76 3.72 -20.28
C LYS A 44 -7.64 5.16 -19.77
N GLU A 45 -8.32 5.49 -18.68
CA GLU A 45 -8.27 6.82 -18.08
C GLU A 45 -6.87 7.13 -17.52
N LEU A 46 -6.21 6.16 -16.89
CA LEU A 46 -4.84 6.30 -16.41
C LEU A 46 -3.88 6.66 -17.55
N VAL A 47 -3.91 5.88 -18.64
CA VAL A 47 -3.05 6.12 -19.82
C VAL A 47 -3.35 7.47 -20.44
N ARG A 48 -4.63 7.86 -20.54
CA ARG A 48 -5.04 9.18 -21.03
C ARG A 48 -4.44 10.31 -20.17
N ARG A 49 -4.49 10.20 -18.83
CA ARG A 49 -3.90 11.20 -17.92
C ARG A 49 -2.38 11.23 -17.99
N LEU A 50 -1.74 10.07 -18.07
CA LEU A 50 -0.29 10.01 -18.25
C LEU A 50 0.15 10.64 -19.57
N SER A 51 -0.61 10.42 -20.66
CA SER A 51 -0.29 10.99 -21.96
C SER A 51 -0.31 12.52 -21.98
N THR A 52 -1.13 13.17 -21.17
CA THR A 52 -1.16 14.64 -21.06
C THR A 52 0.04 15.22 -20.29
N LYS A 53 0.70 14.39 -19.48
CA LYS A 53 1.88 14.80 -18.68
C LYS A 53 3.21 14.40 -19.32
N PHE A 54 3.17 13.50 -20.29
CA PHE A 54 4.37 12.94 -20.89
C PHE A 54 4.89 13.78 -22.08
N ASN A 55 6.18 14.05 -22.10
CA ASN A 55 6.82 14.84 -23.16
C ASN A 55 7.23 13.97 -24.35
N TYR A 56 6.30 13.75 -25.27
CA TYR A 56 6.52 12.99 -26.51
C TYR A 56 7.55 13.59 -27.47
N ASN A 57 7.90 14.86 -27.34
CA ASN A 57 8.95 15.47 -28.16
C ASN A 57 10.34 15.02 -27.73
N LYS A 58 10.53 14.80 -26.42
CA LYS A 58 11.82 14.42 -25.84
C LYS A 58 11.99 12.91 -25.69
N TYR A 59 10.90 12.17 -25.43
CA TYR A 59 10.93 10.75 -25.10
C TYR A 59 10.03 9.92 -26.02
N LYS A 60 10.33 8.61 -26.10
CA LYS A 60 9.47 7.56 -26.70
C LYS A 60 9.32 6.41 -25.72
N ILE A 61 8.12 5.88 -25.57
CA ILE A 61 7.91 4.66 -24.78
C ILE A 61 8.37 3.46 -25.60
N VAL A 62 9.33 2.71 -25.06
CA VAL A 62 9.92 1.53 -25.72
C VAL A 62 9.63 0.23 -24.97
N GLY A 63 9.06 0.31 -23.77
CA GLY A 63 8.68 -0.86 -22.99
C GLY A 63 7.49 -0.57 -22.07
N VAL A 64 6.63 -1.58 -21.88
CA VAL A 64 5.46 -1.55 -21.03
C VAL A 64 5.49 -2.75 -20.08
N GLY A 65 5.29 -2.50 -18.78
CA GLY A 65 5.17 -3.52 -17.77
C GLY A 65 3.86 -3.40 -17.01
N THR A 66 3.25 -4.55 -16.66
CA THR A 66 2.03 -4.57 -15.84
C THR A 66 2.15 -5.47 -14.62
N THR A 67 1.50 -5.04 -13.53
CA THR A 67 1.37 -5.78 -12.26
C THR A 67 -0.01 -5.57 -11.64
N GLY A 68 -0.27 -6.17 -10.49
CA GLY A 68 -1.55 -6.10 -9.80
C GLY A 68 -2.52 -7.21 -10.18
N SER A 69 -3.75 -7.14 -9.65
CA SER A 69 -4.76 -8.20 -9.82
C SER A 69 -5.21 -8.39 -11.27
N ALA A 70 -5.38 -7.29 -12.03
CA ALA A 70 -5.77 -7.35 -13.44
C ALA A 70 -4.59 -7.28 -14.43
N ARG A 71 -3.35 -7.53 -13.98
CA ARG A 71 -2.11 -7.40 -14.79
C ARG A 71 -2.14 -8.12 -16.12
N ARG A 72 -2.72 -9.34 -16.19
CA ARG A 72 -2.75 -10.12 -17.44
C ARG A 72 -3.68 -9.49 -18.46
N LEU A 73 -4.93 -9.21 -18.08
CA LEU A 73 -5.92 -8.59 -18.94
C LEU A 73 -5.40 -7.28 -19.53
N ILE A 74 -4.91 -6.40 -18.68
CA ILE A 74 -4.44 -5.08 -19.12
C ILE A 74 -3.08 -5.19 -19.83
N GLY A 75 -2.23 -6.16 -19.44
CA GLY A 75 -0.98 -6.43 -20.13
C GLY A 75 -1.19 -6.84 -21.58
N GLU A 76 -2.15 -7.72 -21.84
CA GLU A 76 -2.52 -8.12 -23.21
C GLU A 76 -3.11 -6.95 -24.00
N MET A 77 -4.02 -6.17 -23.38
CA MET A 77 -4.63 -5.00 -24.03
C MET A 77 -3.60 -3.93 -24.44
N LEU A 78 -2.52 -3.77 -23.68
CA LEU A 78 -1.49 -2.76 -23.92
C LEU A 78 -0.27 -3.31 -24.69
N GLY A 79 -0.24 -4.60 -24.99
CA GLY A 79 0.93 -5.25 -25.59
C GLY A 79 2.14 -5.19 -24.65
N ALA A 80 1.95 -5.47 -23.36
CA ALA A 80 3.00 -5.33 -22.37
C ALA A 80 4.16 -6.31 -22.61
N ASN A 81 5.38 -5.80 -22.57
CA ASN A 81 6.60 -6.60 -22.70
C ASN A 81 6.84 -7.47 -21.46
N ILE A 82 6.39 -7.02 -20.29
CA ILE A 82 6.57 -7.71 -19.01
C ILE A 82 5.26 -7.69 -18.22
N ILE A 83 4.84 -8.88 -17.76
CA ILE A 83 3.73 -9.07 -16.84
C ILE A 83 4.26 -9.78 -15.60
N LYS A 84 4.29 -9.09 -14.45
CA LYS A 84 4.81 -9.64 -13.18
C LYS A 84 3.77 -9.56 -12.08
N ASN A 85 3.88 -10.46 -11.09
CA ASN A 85 3.06 -10.36 -9.90
C ASN A 85 3.52 -9.19 -9.00
N GLU A 86 2.66 -8.78 -8.11
CA GLU A 86 2.90 -7.65 -7.21
C GLU A 86 4.06 -7.89 -6.22
N ILE A 87 4.30 -9.14 -5.80
CA ILE A 87 5.44 -9.47 -4.91
C ILE A 87 6.77 -9.10 -5.59
N THR A 88 6.93 -9.55 -6.84
CA THR A 88 8.11 -9.24 -7.65
C THR A 88 8.23 -7.74 -7.90
N ALA A 89 7.13 -7.07 -8.26
CA ALA A 89 7.13 -5.65 -8.56
C ALA A 89 7.50 -4.80 -7.34
N HIS A 90 6.93 -5.11 -6.16
CA HIS A 90 7.30 -4.46 -4.89
C HIS A 90 8.77 -4.66 -4.56
N ALA A 91 9.28 -5.89 -4.65
CA ALA A 91 10.67 -6.17 -4.33
C ALA A 91 11.64 -5.44 -5.26
N VAL A 92 11.46 -5.54 -6.58
CA VAL A 92 12.34 -4.89 -7.57
C VAL A 92 12.31 -3.37 -7.39
N GLY A 93 11.12 -2.76 -7.31
CA GLY A 93 10.99 -1.32 -7.12
C GLY A 93 11.65 -0.84 -5.82
N THR A 94 11.50 -1.59 -4.73
CA THR A 94 12.11 -1.22 -3.44
C THR A 94 13.63 -1.38 -3.47
N ILE A 95 14.16 -2.48 -3.99
CA ILE A 95 15.60 -2.73 -4.08
C ILE A 95 16.29 -1.67 -4.95
N THR A 96 15.62 -1.20 -6.00
CA THR A 96 16.17 -0.14 -6.87
C THR A 96 16.39 1.17 -6.10
N ILE A 97 15.51 1.50 -5.13
CA ILE A 97 15.59 2.74 -4.34
C ILE A 97 16.39 2.53 -3.05
N HIS A 98 16.21 1.37 -2.44
CA HIS A 98 16.83 0.97 -1.16
C HIS A 98 17.55 -0.37 -1.34
N PRO A 99 18.79 -0.39 -1.89
CA PRO A 99 19.49 -1.64 -2.24
C PRO A 99 19.78 -2.57 -1.06
N ASP A 100 19.78 -2.02 0.15
CA ASP A 100 20.07 -2.73 1.39
C ASP A 100 18.80 -3.10 2.21
N VAL A 101 17.60 -2.96 1.60
CA VAL A 101 16.35 -3.37 2.23
C VAL A 101 16.37 -4.87 2.56
N ARG A 102 15.87 -5.22 3.75
CA ARG A 102 15.76 -6.60 4.22
C ARG A 102 14.32 -7.05 4.41
N THR A 103 13.42 -6.12 4.66
CA THR A 103 12.00 -6.43 4.86
C THR A 103 11.15 -5.34 4.22
N ILE A 104 10.16 -5.76 3.45
CA ILE A 104 9.10 -4.89 2.96
C ILE A 104 7.81 -5.28 3.69
N LEU A 105 7.21 -4.31 4.36
CA LEU A 105 5.86 -4.39 4.90
C LEU A 105 4.94 -3.65 3.92
N GLU A 106 3.91 -4.32 3.41
CA GLU A 106 2.95 -3.71 2.49
C GLU A 106 1.54 -3.88 3.03
N ILE A 107 0.81 -2.76 3.13
CA ILE A 107 -0.62 -2.77 3.43
C ILE A 107 -1.35 -1.99 2.35
N GLY A 108 -2.02 -2.73 1.51
CA GLY A 108 -2.87 -2.23 0.44
C GLY A 108 -4.30 -1.91 0.89
N GLY A 109 -5.18 -1.75 -0.10
CA GLY A 109 -6.60 -1.50 0.15
C GLY A 109 -7.34 -2.75 0.61
N GLN A 110 -7.07 -3.93 0.03
CA GLN A 110 -7.79 -5.18 0.32
C GLN A 110 -6.89 -6.31 0.80
N ASP A 111 -5.59 -6.19 0.64
CA ASP A 111 -4.63 -7.20 1.04
C ASP A 111 -3.44 -6.55 1.77
N SER A 112 -2.62 -7.39 2.35
CA SER A 112 -1.37 -7.00 3.00
C SER A 112 -0.32 -8.09 2.82
N LYS A 113 0.94 -7.69 2.71
CA LYS A 113 2.04 -8.59 2.39
C LYS A 113 3.29 -8.25 3.21
N ILE A 114 4.06 -9.28 3.53
CA ILE A 114 5.44 -9.15 3.98
C ILE A 114 6.35 -9.83 2.96
N ILE A 115 7.45 -9.18 2.60
CA ILE A 115 8.46 -9.73 1.70
C ILE A 115 9.80 -9.63 2.39
N LEU A 116 10.50 -10.75 2.49
CA LEU A 116 11.84 -10.83 3.07
C LEU A 116 12.87 -10.89 1.95
N ILE A 117 13.89 -10.07 2.08
CA ILE A 117 14.93 -9.90 1.08
C ILE A 117 16.29 -10.19 1.71
N ASN A 118 17.13 -10.92 0.99
CA ASN A 118 18.52 -11.12 1.37
C ASN A 118 19.39 -10.97 0.12
N ASN A 119 20.38 -10.08 0.19
CA ASN A 119 21.31 -9.78 -0.90
C ASN A 119 20.58 -9.50 -2.24
N GLY A 120 19.51 -8.67 -2.19
CA GLY A 120 18.73 -8.30 -3.37
C GLY A 120 17.80 -9.39 -3.92
N VAL A 121 17.67 -10.54 -3.23
CA VAL A 121 16.82 -11.65 -3.66
C VAL A 121 15.70 -11.87 -2.65
N ILE A 122 14.48 -12.12 -3.14
CA ILE A 122 13.34 -12.51 -2.31
C ILE A 122 13.63 -13.91 -1.75
N THR A 123 13.70 -14.02 -0.43
CA THR A 123 13.91 -15.30 0.26
C THR A 123 12.64 -15.90 0.81
N ASP A 124 11.66 -15.07 1.14
CA ASP A 124 10.37 -15.53 1.67
C ASP A 124 9.34 -14.41 1.55
N TYR A 125 8.07 -14.77 1.54
CA TYR A 125 6.95 -13.82 1.62
C TYR A 125 5.72 -14.46 2.24
N ALA A 126 4.81 -13.64 2.72
CA ALA A 126 3.46 -14.03 3.08
C ALA A 126 2.48 -12.93 2.71
N MET A 127 1.23 -13.29 2.51
CA MET A 127 0.16 -12.34 2.22
C MET A 127 -1.14 -12.76 2.88
N ASN A 128 -1.95 -11.77 3.23
CA ASN A 128 -3.31 -11.95 3.70
C ASN A 128 -4.28 -11.42 2.65
N THR A 129 -5.08 -12.32 2.10
CA THR A 129 -6.11 -12.00 1.10
C THR A 129 -7.54 -12.22 1.61
N LEU A 130 -7.69 -12.79 2.81
CA LEU A 130 -8.97 -13.26 3.32
C LEU A 130 -9.57 -12.36 4.41
N CYS A 131 -8.77 -11.53 5.09
CA CYS A 131 -9.22 -10.75 6.22
C CYS A 131 -8.97 -9.25 6.02
N ALA A 132 -10.03 -8.46 5.99
CA ALA A 132 -9.93 -7.02 5.86
C ALA A 132 -9.33 -6.30 7.09
N ALA A 133 -9.26 -6.95 8.27
CA ALA A 133 -8.87 -6.31 9.53
C ALA A 133 -7.47 -5.65 9.51
N GLY A 134 -6.56 -6.17 8.69
CA GLY A 134 -5.20 -5.63 8.53
C GLY A 134 -5.02 -4.82 7.24
N THR A 135 -6.06 -4.18 6.71
CA THR A 135 -6.02 -3.52 5.39
C THR A 135 -6.53 -2.08 5.42
N GLY A 136 -6.29 -1.35 4.34
CA GLY A 136 -6.77 0.03 4.17
C GLY A 136 -8.28 0.14 4.12
N SER A 137 -8.98 -0.85 3.58
CA SER A 137 -10.46 -0.88 3.52
C SER A 137 -11.07 -0.88 4.93
N PHE A 138 -10.46 -1.60 5.87
CA PHE A 138 -10.90 -1.56 7.27
C PHE A 138 -10.77 -0.14 7.84
N LEU A 139 -9.61 0.51 7.70
CA LEU A 139 -9.43 1.87 8.19
C LEU A 139 -10.40 2.86 7.55
N SER A 140 -10.64 2.74 6.23
CA SER A 140 -11.59 3.60 5.51
C SER A 140 -13.02 3.40 6.00
N SER A 141 -13.41 2.15 6.28
CA SER A 141 -14.74 1.84 6.86
C SER A 141 -14.90 2.46 8.25
N GLN A 142 -13.88 2.33 9.12
CA GLN A 142 -13.94 2.90 10.46
C GLN A 142 -13.91 4.44 10.45
N ALA A 143 -13.11 5.04 9.56
CA ALA A 143 -13.09 6.48 9.37
C ALA A 143 -14.48 7.02 8.98
N LYS A 144 -15.14 6.36 7.99
CA LYS A 144 -16.51 6.69 7.57
C LYS A 144 -17.50 6.58 8.73
N ARG A 145 -17.41 5.53 9.55
CA ARG A 145 -18.28 5.31 10.72
C ARG A 145 -18.11 6.40 11.77
N LEU A 146 -16.90 6.90 11.98
CA LEU A 146 -16.60 7.99 12.90
C LEU A 146 -16.87 9.39 12.30
N GLY A 147 -17.29 9.50 11.03
CA GLY A 147 -17.44 10.79 10.34
C GLY A 147 -16.12 11.52 10.08
N ILE A 148 -15.00 10.79 10.01
CA ILE A 148 -13.65 11.33 9.84
C ILE A 148 -13.19 11.14 8.40
N ASN A 149 -12.54 12.17 7.82
CA ASN A 149 -11.84 11.99 6.55
C ASN A 149 -10.63 11.07 6.75
N ILE A 150 -10.50 10.05 5.91
CA ILE A 150 -9.38 9.08 6.00
C ILE A 150 -8.00 9.75 5.91
N ASN A 151 -7.89 10.88 5.21
CA ASN A 151 -6.64 11.64 5.11
C ASN A 151 -6.23 12.31 6.43
N ASP A 152 -7.16 12.56 7.33
CA ASP A 152 -6.89 13.17 8.63
C ASP A 152 -6.77 12.14 9.75
N PHE A 153 -7.17 10.88 9.46
CA PHE A 153 -7.21 9.80 10.44
C PHE A 153 -5.88 9.60 11.19
N GLY A 154 -4.77 9.59 10.45
CA GLY A 154 -3.43 9.44 11.04
C GLY A 154 -3.02 10.63 11.92
N LYS A 155 -3.38 11.86 11.50
CA LYS A 155 -3.11 13.07 12.30
C LYS A 155 -3.87 13.04 13.62
N ILE A 156 -5.15 12.67 13.58
CA ILE A 156 -6.00 12.51 14.77
C ILE A 156 -5.41 11.44 15.69
N ALA A 157 -4.96 10.30 15.17
CA ALA A 157 -4.31 9.26 15.96
C ALA A 157 -3.11 9.77 16.75
N LEU A 158 -2.33 10.71 16.19
CA LEU A 158 -1.13 11.26 16.84
C LEU A 158 -1.43 12.22 17.99
N THR A 159 -2.65 12.75 18.11
CA THR A 159 -3.04 13.62 19.24
C THR A 159 -3.47 12.83 20.45
N SER A 160 -3.58 11.50 20.36
CA SER A 160 -3.93 10.61 21.47
C SER A 160 -2.77 10.46 22.45
N ASN A 161 -3.07 10.63 23.74
CA ASN A 161 -2.15 10.32 24.83
C ASN A 161 -2.48 8.98 25.53
N ASN A 162 -3.67 8.42 25.28
CA ASN A 162 -4.13 7.20 25.93
C ASN A 162 -4.90 6.30 24.95
N PRO A 163 -4.22 5.68 23.96
CA PRO A 163 -4.87 4.83 22.96
C PRO A 163 -5.66 3.70 23.60
N VAL A 164 -6.95 3.57 23.23
CA VAL A 164 -7.79 2.49 23.75
C VAL A 164 -7.43 1.15 23.11
N LYS A 165 -7.59 0.07 23.86
CA LYS A 165 -7.42 -1.28 23.33
C LYS A 165 -8.61 -1.64 22.46
N ILE A 166 -8.34 -1.98 21.19
CA ILE A 166 -9.29 -2.45 20.18
C ILE A 166 -8.91 -3.88 19.77
N ALA A 167 -9.90 -4.73 19.58
CA ALA A 167 -9.67 -6.10 19.07
C ALA A 167 -8.98 -6.07 17.71
N SER A 168 -7.92 -6.86 17.56
CA SER A 168 -7.09 -6.87 16.34
C SER A 168 -7.27 -8.08 15.44
N ARG A 169 -7.94 -9.14 15.91
CA ARG A 169 -8.05 -10.40 15.14
C ARG A 169 -9.16 -10.39 14.09
N CYS A 170 -10.27 -9.72 14.37
CA CYS A 170 -11.46 -9.75 13.53
C CYS A 170 -12.07 -8.35 13.44
N THR A 171 -12.48 -7.95 12.22
CA THR A 171 -13.14 -6.67 11.95
C THR A 171 -14.43 -6.49 12.74
N VAL A 172 -15.23 -7.55 12.88
CA VAL A 172 -16.50 -7.51 13.62
C VAL A 172 -16.28 -7.13 15.08
N PHE A 173 -15.30 -7.75 15.73
CA PHE A 173 -14.97 -7.42 17.12
C PHE A 173 -14.34 -6.03 17.24
N ALA A 174 -13.50 -5.64 16.29
CA ALA A 174 -12.93 -4.29 16.26
C ALA A 174 -14.02 -3.22 16.10
N GLU A 175 -15.03 -3.45 15.27
CA GLU A 175 -16.19 -2.55 15.13
C GLU A 175 -17.05 -2.49 16.40
N SER A 176 -17.30 -3.64 17.03
CA SER A 176 -18.04 -3.70 18.29
C SER A 176 -17.31 -2.93 19.39
N ASP A 177 -15.99 -3.13 19.50
CA ASP A 177 -15.16 -2.39 20.46
C ASP A 177 -15.20 -0.88 20.21
N LEU A 178 -15.07 -0.46 18.92
CA LEU A 178 -15.14 0.95 18.54
C LEU A 178 -16.46 1.56 18.99
N VAL A 179 -17.60 0.93 18.66
CA VAL A 179 -18.94 1.43 19.01
C VAL A 179 -19.08 1.51 20.53
N HIS A 180 -18.72 0.45 21.23
CA HIS A 180 -18.79 0.42 22.70
C HIS A 180 -17.93 1.53 23.33
N LYS A 181 -16.67 1.69 22.89
CA LYS A 181 -15.78 2.73 23.41
C LYS A 181 -16.31 4.14 23.16
N ALA A 182 -16.88 4.39 21.98
CA ALA A 182 -17.51 5.68 21.68
C ALA A 182 -18.72 5.94 22.58
N GLN A 183 -19.57 4.93 22.82
CA GLN A 183 -20.76 5.06 23.68
C GLN A 183 -20.43 5.34 25.16
N ILE A 184 -19.35 4.78 25.67
CA ILE A 184 -18.93 5.02 27.07
C ILE A 184 -18.01 6.24 27.23
N GLY A 185 -17.90 7.09 26.17
CA GLY A 185 -17.31 8.42 26.25
C GLY A 185 -15.79 8.49 26.09
N TYR A 186 -15.15 7.47 25.48
CA TYR A 186 -13.74 7.61 25.09
C TYR A 186 -13.58 8.67 24.01
N ARG A 187 -12.46 9.40 24.06
CA ARG A 187 -12.16 10.45 23.08
C ARG A 187 -11.89 9.84 21.70
N THR A 188 -12.32 10.54 20.67
CA THR A 188 -12.17 10.09 19.29
C THR A 188 -10.72 9.77 18.93
N GLU A 189 -9.78 10.61 19.33
CA GLU A 189 -8.34 10.42 19.07
C GLU A 189 -7.79 9.14 19.72
N ASP A 190 -8.29 8.78 20.92
CA ASP A 190 -7.86 7.57 21.63
C ASP A 190 -8.39 6.32 20.94
N ILE A 191 -9.61 6.37 20.40
CA ILE A 191 -10.21 5.31 19.57
C ILE A 191 -9.45 5.16 18.26
N VAL A 192 -9.20 6.27 17.55
CA VAL A 192 -8.49 6.28 16.26
C VAL A 192 -7.06 5.74 16.40
N SER A 193 -6.36 6.13 17.47
CA SER A 193 -5.02 5.61 17.79
C SER A 193 -5.06 4.10 18.09
N GLY A 194 -6.08 3.67 18.85
CA GLY A 194 -6.34 2.25 19.11
C GLY A 194 -6.58 1.44 17.84
N LEU A 195 -7.32 1.99 16.87
CA LEU A 195 -7.55 1.35 15.58
C LEU A 195 -6.25 1.22 14.76
N CYS A 196 -5.38 2.26 14.76
CA CYS A 196 -4.07 2.17 14.11
C CYS A 196 -3.22 1.05 14.72
N LYS A 197 -3.18 0.93 16.05
CA LYS A 197 -2.50 -0.17 16.74
C LYS A 197 -3.13 -1.53 16.44
N ALA A 198 -4.46 -1.61 16.35
CA ALA A 198 -5.15 -2.87 16.02
C ALA A 198 -4.78 -3.38 14.62
N VAL A 199 -4.66 -2.50 13.62
CA VAL A 199 -4.19 -2.86 12.26
C VAL A 199 -2.77 -3.42 12.32
N VAL A 200 -1.85 -2.77 13.02
CA VAL A 200 -0.47 -3.23 13.16
C VAL A 200 -0.40 -4.59 13.87
N ASN A 201 -1.14 -4.76 14.97
CA ASN A 201 -1.20 -6.02 15.70
C ASN A 201 -1.81 -7.15 14.86
N ASN A 202 -2.84 -6.84 14.05
CA ASN A 202 -3.39 -7.81 13.10
C ASN A 202 -2.34 -8.22 12.07
N TYR A 203 -1.65 -7.24 11.47
CA TYR A 203 -0.62 -7.49 10.48
C TYR A 203 0.51 -8.36 11.04
N LEU A 204 1.06 -8.00 12.19
CA LEU A 204 2.16 -8.74 12.83
C LEU A 204 1.72 -10.14 13.30
N GLY A 205 0.49 -10.27 13.78
CA GLY A 205 -0.05 -11.53 14.29
C GLY A 205 -0.53 -12.51 13.20
N ASN A 206 -0.83 -12.03 12.00
CA ASN A 206 -1.35 -12.85 10.89
C ASN A 206 -0.38 -12.92 9.72
N VAL A 207 -0.04 -11.77 9.11
CA VAL A 207 0.79 -11.71 7.89
C VAL A 207 2.25 -11.98 8.21
N ALA A 208 2.78 -11.35 9.24
CA ALA A 208 4.16 -11.53 9.66
C ALA A 208 4.35 -12.69 10.65
N LYS A 209 3.29 -13.47 10.93
CA LYS A 209 3.36 -14.58 11.88
C LYS A 209 4.43 -15.60 11.48
N GLY A 210 5.35 -15.88 12.40
CA GLY A 210 6.47 -16.80 12.17
C GLY A 210 7.57 -16.25 11.27
N LYS A 211 7.47 -15.01 10.81
CA LYS A 211 8.48 -14.32 10.01
C LYS A 211 9.32 -13.42 10.89
N LYS A 212 10.63 -13.49 10.75
CA LYS A 212 11.54 -12.55 11.41
C LYS A 212 11.65 -11.28 10.57
N VAL A 213 11.26 -10.16 11.13
CA VAL A 213 11.42 -8.84 10.51
C VAL A 213 12.88 -8.41 10.70
N TYR A 214 13.59 -8.17 9.62
CA TYR A 214 14.98 -7.74 9.64
C TYR A 214 15.09 -6.25 9.30
N PRO A 215 15.90 -5.45 10.00
CA PRO A 215 16.23 -4.11 9.55
C PRO A 215 17.12 -4.20 8.28
N LYS A 216 17.06 -3.35 7.31
CA LYS A 216 16.23 -2.16 7.12
C LYS A 216 14.82 -2.52 6.61
N VAL A 217 13.82 -1.82 7.13
CA VAL A 217 12.41 -2.09 6.84
C VAL A 217 11.84 -0.94 6.00
N VAL A 218 11.18 -1.27 4.90
CA VAL A 218 10.42 -0.32 4.07
C VAL A 218 8.92 -0.61 4.25
N PHE A 219 8.13 0.42 4.55
CA PHE A 219 6.68 0.32 4.63
C PHE A 219 6.02 0.93 3.40
N GLN A 220 5.21 0.15 2.70
CA GLN A 220 4.59 0.47 1.42
C GLN A 220 3.06 0.27 1.45
N GLY A 221 2.43 0.54 0.31
CA GLY A 221 0.99 0.47 0.11
C GLY A 221 0.27 1.75 0.54
N GLY A 222 -1.05 1.82 0.26
CA GLY A 222 -1.83 3.02 0.55
C GLY A 222 -1.84 3.43 2.02
N VAL A 223 -1.74 2.45 2.92
CA VAL A 223 -1.74 2.67 4.37
C VAL A 223 -0.43 3.28 4.89
N SER A 224 0.67 3.18 4.14
CA SER A 224 1.93 3.83 4.53
C SER A 224 1.82 5.37 4.60
N LYS A 225 0.81 5.95 3.95
CA LYS A 225 0.50 7.39 4.06
C LYS A 225 -0.18 7.77 5.39
N ASN A 226 -0.66 6.78 6.15
CA ASN A 226 -1.27 7.02 7.45
C ASN A 226 -0.21 7.08 8.55
N ILE A 227 0.14 8.30 8.97
CA ILE A 227 1.19 8.56 9.96
C ILE A 227 0.91 7.94 11.33
N GLY A 228 -0.36 7.69 11.69
CA GLY A 228 -0.75 6.99 12.92
C GLY A 228 -0.37 5.50 12.86
N VAL A 229 -0.56 4.85 11.69
CA VAL A 229 -0.14 3.46 11.47
C VAL A 229 1.39 3.36 11.41
N VAL A 230 2.06 4.31 10.75
CA VAL A 230 3.53 4.40 10.73
C VAL A 230 4.09 4.48 12.16
N LYS A 231 3.50 5.36 13.01
CA LYS A 231 3.88 5.46 14.41
C LYS A 231 3.65 4.13 15.16
N ALA A 232 2.50 3.50 14.97
CA ALA A 232 2.19 2.23 15.62
C ALA A 232 3.19 1.12 15.24
N PHE A 233 3.62 1.04 13.97
CA PHE A 233 4.70 0.13 13.55
C PHE A 233 6.03 0.46 14.21
N LYS A 234 6.41 1.74 14.29
CA LYS A 234 7.66 2.16 14.95
C LYS A 234 7.67 1.79 16.43
N ASP A 235 6.55 1.97 17.10
CA ASP A 235 6.40 1.64 18.52
C ASP A 235 6.53 0.12 18.77
N GLU A 236 5.92 -0.72 17.89
CA GLU A 236 5.96 -2.18 18.03
C GLU A 236 7.29 -2.80 17.61
N LEU A 237 7.86 -2.35 16.50
CA LEU A 237 9.08 -2.94 15.96
C LEU A 237 10.34 -2.34 16.59
N LYS A 238 10.23 -1.17 17.27
CA LYS A 238 11.35 -0.40 17.85
C LYS A 238 12.46 -0.07 16.85
N TRP A 239 12.11 0.03 15.56
CA TRP A 239 13.03 0.27 14.44
C TRP A 239 12.60 1.47 13.61
N ILE A 240 13.56 2.02 12.86
CA ILE A 240 13.30 3.08 11.89
C ILE A 240 12.73 2.42 10.62
N LEU A 241 11.52 2.84 10.24
CA LEU A 241 10.94 2.56 8.94
C LEU A 241 11.42 3.60 7.92
N LEU A 242 11.76 3.13 6.75
CA LEU A 242 12.04 3.95 5.57
C LEU A 242 10.76 4.16 4.77
#